data_f387ba910360cba48b6003cbaaf8a52a
#
_entry.id   f387ba910360cba48b6003cbaaf8a52a
#
_cell.length_a   1.000
_cell.length_b   1.000
_cell.length_c   1.000
_cell.angle_alpha   90.00
_cell.angle_beta   90.00
_cell.angle_gamma   90.00
#
_symmetry.space_group_name_H-M   'P 1'
#
loop_
_entity.id
_entity.type
_entity.pdbx_description
1 polymer ?
#
loop_
_entity_poly.entity_id
_entity_poly.type
_entity_poly.pdbx_seq_one_letter_code
_entity_poly.pdbx_strand_id
1 'polypeptide(L)'
;MEALNQIIQDSLRTLTTAGSRRIAYTPYKLDLALDVATRIGKGIDPGFIMTKDVESVYIQLIRFFHGDTAFEGDINKGILLMGPTGTGKTRAMEIMKIYQTIDNIAYVIGNRMVRMNYDIIDVSLLVSAFMDAGYD
;
A
#
# COMPACT_ATOMS: atom_id res chain seq x y z
N MET A 1 0.05 5.46 33.94
CA MET A 1 -0.26 4.02 33.87
C MET A 1 -1.59 3.73 33.20
N GLU A 2 -2.66 4.42 33.56
CA GLU A 2 -3.96 4.22 32.91
C GLU A 2 -3.94 4.60 31.42
N ALA A 3 -3.24 5.68 31.06
CA ALA A 3 -3.12 6.09 29.67
C ALA A 3 -2.40 5.03 28.82
N LEU A 4 -1.34 4.42 29.35
CA LEU A 4 -0.61 3.35 28.66
C LEU A 4 -1.49 2.10 28.51
N ASN A 5 -2.20 1.72 29.56
CA ASN A 5 -3.12 0.59 29.50
C ASN A 5 -4.22 0.81 28.46
N GLN A 6 -4.74 2.05 28.37
CA GLN A 6 -5.75 2.40 27.37
C GLN A 6 -5.19 2.26 25.95
N ILE A 7 -3.96 2.73 25.71
CA ILE A 7 -3.30 2.61 24.42
C ILE A 7 -3.13 1.13 24.04
N ILE A 8 -2.71 0.30 24.99
CA ILE A 8 -2.54 -1.15 24.77
C ILE A 8 -3.89 -1.79 24.44
N GLN A 9 -4.94 -1.46 25.19
CA GLN A 9 -6.28 -2.01 24.94
C GLN A 9 -6.82 -1.59 23.57
N ASP A 10 -6.63 -0.34 23.18
CA ASP A 10 -7.06 0.14 21.87
C ASP A 10 -6.28 -0.55 20.74
N SER A 11 -4.99 -0.78 20.93
CA SER A 11 -4.16 -1.50 19.98
C SER A 11 -4.61 -2.95 19.84
N LEU A 12 -4.93 -3.61 20.96
CA LEU A 12 -5.43 -4.99 20.95
C LEU A 12 -6.79 -5.09 20.27
N ARG A 13 -7.68 -4.12 20.49
CA ARG A 13 -8.96 -4.06 19.77
C ARG A 13 -8.74 -3.92 18.28
N THR A 14 -7.82 -3.05 17.86
CA THR A 14 -7.49 -2.86 16.46
C THR A 14 -6.98 -4.16 15.84
N LEU A 15 -6.11 -4.89 16.53
CA LEU A 15 -5.63 -6.19 16.08
C LEU A 15 -6.75 -7.23 16.02
N THR A 16 -7.66 -7.25 16.99
CA THR A 16 -8.80 -8.17 17.01
C THR A 16 -9.77 -7.86 15.88
N THR A 17 -10.06 -6.58 15.64
CA THR A 17 -10.90 -6.15 14.52
C THR A 17 -10.17 -6.20 13.17
N ALA A 18 -8.83 -6.27 13.16
CA ALA A 18 -8.05 -6.44 11.94
C ALA A 18 -8.41 -7.75 11.21
N GLY A 19 -8.92 -8.77 11.92
CA GLY A 19 -9.48 -9.97 11.29
C GLY A 19 -10.70 -9.69 10.43
N SER A 20 -11.42 -8.58 10.66
CA SER A 20 -12.53 -8.10 9.84
C SER A 20 -12.14 -7.00 8.87
N ARG A 21 -10.89 -6.54 8.92
CA ARG A 21 -10.37 -5.54 7.98
C ARG A 21 -10.11 -6.20 6.64
N ARG A 22 -10.66 -5.62 5.59
CA ARG A 22 -10.46 -6.11 4.24
C ARG A 22 -10.48 -4.93 3.26
N ILE A 23 -9.78 -5.10 2.15
CA ILE A 23 -9.87 -4.16 1.04
C ILE A 23 -11.22 -4.36 0.35
N ALA A 24 -11.99 -3.28 0.21
CA ALA A 24 -13.24 -3.33 -0.53
C ALA A 24 -12.95 -3.44 -2.02
N TYR A 25 -13.73 -4.26 -2.74
CA TYR A 25 -13.60 -4.33 -4.19
C TYR A 25 -14.05 -3.02 -4.82
N THR A 26 -13.16 -2.41 -5.59
CA THR A 26 -13.44 -1.20 -6.38
C THR A 26 -13.36 -1.58 -7.86
N PRO A 27 -14.47 -1.48 -8.63
CA PRO A 27 -14.46 -1.84 -10.05
C PRO A 27 -13.44 -1.03 -10.84
N TYR A 28 -12.83 -1.67 -11.82
CA TYR A 28 -11.82 -1.03 -12.67
C TYR A 28 -11.69 -1.76 -14.00
N LYS A 29 -11.10 -1.09 -14.98
CA LYS A 29 -10.64 -1.69 -16.24
C LYS A 29 -9.12 -1.71 -16.23
N LEU A 30 -8.53 -2.88 -16.42
CA LEU A 30 -7.08 -3.05 -16.31
C LEU A 30 -6.29 -2.15 -17.25
N ASP A 31 -6.75 -2.03 -18.50
CA ASP A 31 -6.06 -1.19 -19.51
C ASP A 31 -6.02 0.28 -19.07
N LEU A 32 -7.13 0.80 -18.57
CA LEU A 32 -7.20 2.16 -18.06
C LEU A 32 -6.38 2.34 -16.80
N ALA A 33 -6.39 1.37 -15.91
CA ALA A 33 -5.61 1.40 -14.68
C ALA A 33 -4.11 1.46 -14.98
N LEU A 34 -3.64 0.65 -15.93
CA LEU A 34 -2.24 0.66 -16.37
C LEU A 34 -1.87 1.99 -17.05
N ASP A 35 -2.77 2.56 -17.84
CA ASP A 35 -2.54 3.87 -18.44
C ASP A 35 -2.42 4.96 -17.38
N VAL A 36 -3.28 4.97 -16.41
CA VAL A 36 -3.23 5.91 -15.28
C VAL A 36 -1.92 5.75 -14.51
N ALA A 37 -1.53 4.53 -14.17
CA ALA A 37 -0.27 4.25 -13.47
C ALA A 37 0.94 4.75 -14.29
N THR A 38 0.93 4.52 -15.60
CA THR A 38 1.99 4.99 -16.50
C THR A 38 2.08 6.52 -16.50
N ARG A 39 0.95 7.20 -16.59
CA ARG A 39 0.90 8.66 -16.57
C ARG A 39 1.40 9.23 -15.25
N ILE A 40 1.04 8.61 -14.14
CA ILE A 40 1.56 9.00 -12.82
C ILE A 40 3.08 8.83 -12.79
N GLY A 41 3.57 7.69 -13.25
CA GLY A 41 5.00 7.41 -13.31
C GLY A 41 5.78 8.44 -14.11
N LYS A 42 5.27 8.81 -15.27
CA LYS A 42 5.87 9.85 -16.11
C LYS A 42 5.78 11.24 -15.49
N GLY A 43 4.77 11.50 -14.69
CA GLY A 43 4.66 12.74 -13.94
C GLY A 43 5.70 12.86 -12.84
N ILE A 44 6.04 11.74 -12.20
CA ILE A 44 7.09 11.69 -11.17
C ILE A 44 8.49 11.72 -11.83
N ASP A 45 8.66 10.95 -12.88
CA ASP A 45 9.93 10.81 -13.60
C ASP A 45 9.65 10.73 -15.11
N PRO A 46 10.00 11.77 -15.89
CA PRO A 46 9.75 11.76 -17.34
C PRO A 46 10.40 10.58 -18.08
N GLY A 47 11.45 9.98 -17.50
CA GLY A 47 12.11 8.80 -18.04
C GLY A 47 11.40 7.47 -17.72
N PHE A 48 10.31 7.51 -16.98
CA PHE A 48 9.58 6.28 -16.60
C PHE A 48 9.04 5.56 -17.83
N ILE A 49 9.30 4.25 -17.92
CA ILE A 49 8.80 3.40 -18.99
C ILE A 49 8.13 2.18 -18.37
N MET A 50 6.90 1.91 -18.79
CA MET A 50 6.15 0.71 -18.41
C MET A 50 6.54 -0.43 -19.36
N THR A 51 7.64 -1.13 -19.07
CA THR A 51 8.05 -2.32 -19.84
C THR A 51 7.15 -3.51 -19.50
N LYS A 52 7.16 -4.56 -20.33
CA LYS A 52 6.35 -5.76 -20.06
C LYS A 52 6.68 -6.44 -18.75
N ASP A 53 7.95 -6.47 -18.37
CA ASP A 53 8.39 -7.07 -17.11
C ASP A 53 7.86 -6.28 -15.91
N VAL A 54 7.92 -4.95 -16.00
CA VAL A 54 7.41 -4.04 -14.98
C VAL A 54 5.88 -4.05 -14.97
N GLU A 55 5.24 -4.12 -16.13
CA GLU A 55 3.78 -4.17 -16.26
C GLU A 55 3.17 -5.31 -15.45
N SER A 56 3.79 -6.49 -15.46
CA SER A 56 3.28 -7.64 -14.70
C SER A 56 3.22 -7.36 -13.20
N VAL A 57 4.18 -6.62 -12.68
CA VAL A 57 4.18 -6.19 -11.26
C VAL A 57 3.04 -5.20 -11.01
N TYR A 58 2.86 -4.22 -11.88
CA TYR A 58 1.79 -3.23 -11.74
C TYR A 58 0.40 -3.85 -11.86
N ILE A 59 0.23 -4.86 -12.71
CA ILE A 59 -1.03 -5.60 -12.79
C ILE A 59 -1.37 -6.21 -11.43
N GLN A 60 -0.42 -6.84 -10.76
CA GLN A 60 -0.64 -7.42 -9.44
C GLN A 60 -0.91 -6.34 -8.39
N LEU A 61 -0.19 -5.24 -8.41
CA LEU A 61 -0.43 -4.12 -7.50
C LEU A 61 -1.83 -3.53 -7.69
N ILE A 62 -2.25 -3.30 -8.92
CA ILE A 62 -3.57 -2.78 -9.24
C ILE A 62 -4.64 -3.74 -8.73
N ARG A 63 -4.52 -5.02 -8.99
CA ARG A 63 -5.45 -6.03 -8.49
C ARG A 63 -5.55 -6.00 -6.97
N PHE A 64 -4.41 -5.96 -6.30
CA PHE A 64 -4.38 -5.89 -4.84
C PHE A 64 -5.11 -4.66 -4.32
N PHE A 65 -4.77 -3.47 -4.82
CA PHE A 65 -5.36 -2.23 -4.34
C PHE A 65 -6.86 -2.13 -4.63
N HIS A 66 -7.34 -2.72 -5.73
CA HIS A 66 -8.77 -2.77 -6.04
C HIS A 66 -9.52 -3.87 -5.29
N GLY A 67 -8.85 -4.68 -4.49
CA GLY A 67 -9.49 -5.79 -3.80
C GLY A 67 -9.95 -6.90 -4.73
N ASP A 68 -9.29 -7.04 -5.88
CA ASP A 68 -9.61 -8.06 -6.89
C ASP A 68 -9.02 -9.41 -6.46
N THR A 69 -9.88 -10.41 -6.38
CA THR A 69 -9.48 -11.79 -6.03
C THR A 69 -8.61 -12.46 -7.09
N ALA A 70 -8.49 -11.88 -8.28
CA ALA A 70 -7.53 -12.31 -9.30
C ALA A 70 -6.08 -12.00 -8.93
N PHE A 71 -5.83 -11.19 -7.89
CA PHE A 71 -4.49 -11.02 -7.33
C PHE A 71 -3.92 -12.37 -6.91
N GLU A 72 -2.64 -12.62 -7.25
CA GLU A 72 -1.96 -13.90 -7.00
C GLU A 72 -1.55 -14.13 -5.55
N GLY A 73 -1.97 -13.30 -4.64
CA GLY A 73 -1.73 -13.43 -3.21
C GLY A 73 -3.02 -13.28 -2.42
N ASP A 74 -2.86 -12.97 -1.15
CA ASP A 74 -4.00 -12.73 -0.26
C ASP A 74 -4.24 -11.23 -0.14
N ILE A 75 -5.37 -10.75 -0.64
CA ILE A 75 -5.74 -9.32 -0.59
C ILE A 75 -5.93 -8.80 0.84
N ASN A 76 -6.05 -9.67 1.82
CA ASN A 76 -6.19 -9.29 3.22
C ASN A 76 -4.86 -9.22 3.97
N LYS A 77 -3.76 -9.49 3.28
CA LYS A 77 -2.40 -9.40 3.84
C LYS A 77 -1.62 -8.28 3.17
N GLY A 78 -0.47 -7.94 3.75
CA GLY A 78 0.42 -6.95 3.16
C GLY A 78 1.09 -7.45 1.88
N ILE A 79 1.70 -6.52 1.15
CA ILE A 79 2.49 -6.82 -0.05
C ILE A 79 3.97 -6.70 0.29
N LEU A 80 4.76 -7.64 -0.21
CA LEU A 80 6.22 -7.58 -0.17
C LEU A 80 6.75 -7.46 -1.60
N LEU A 81 7.44 -6.36 -1.90
CA LEU A 81 8.16 -6.17 -3.14
C LEU A 81 9.63 -6.53 -2.93
N MET A 82 10.12 -7.46 -3.69
CA MET A 82 11.50 -7.95 -3.59
C MET A 82 12.25 -7.70 -4.89
N GLY A 83 13.53 -7.49 -4.77
CA GLY A 83 14.41 -7.33 -5.91
C GLY A 83 15.65 -6.50 -5.56
N PRO A 84 16.65 -6.48 -6.43
CA PRO A 84 17.87 -5.69 -6.23
C PRO A 84 17.57 -4.18 -6.13
N THR A 85 18.50 -3.43 -5.56
CA THR A 85 18.44 -1.96 -5.55
C THR A 85 18.36 -1.42 -6.97
N GLY A 86 17.53 -0.39 -7.18
CA GLY A 86 17.38 0.24 -8.50
C GLY A 86 16.40 -0.43 -9.43
N THR A 87 15.61 -1.41 -8.96
CA THR A 87 14.60 -2.09 -9.78
C THR A 87 13.23 -1.42 -9.78
N GLY A 88 13.11 -0.24 -9.16
CA GLY A 88 11.87 0.54 -9.19
C GLY A 88 10.85 0.19 -8.12
N LYS A 89 11.23 -0.52 -7.05
CA LYS A 89 10.33 -0.86 -5.96
C LYS A 89 9.73 0.37 -5.27
N THR A 90 10.58 1.33 -4.91
CA THR A 90 10.15 2.58 -4.30
C THR A 90 9.25 3.37 -5.24
N ARG A 91 9.61 3.43 -6.53
CA ARG A 91 8.81 4.11 -7.56
C ARG A 91 7.41 3.49 -7.67
N ALA A 92 7.32 2.18 -7.63
CA ALA A 92 6.03 1.49 -7.65
C ALA A 92 5.14 1.91 -6.48
N MET A 93 5.71 2.00 -5.30
CA MET A 93 4.95 2.42 -4.12
C MET A 93 4.56 3.91 -4.18
N GLU A 94 5.41 4.76 -4.72
CA GLU A 94 5.06 6.17 -4.96
C GLU A 94 3.91 6.31 -5.96
N ILE A 95 3.95 5.57 -7.06
CA ILE A 95 2.90 5.58 -8.08
C ILE A 95 1.59 5.09 -7.50
N MET A 96 1.60 3.98 -6.78
CA MET A 96 0.38 3.41 -6.20
C MET A 96 -0.19 4.29 -5.08
N LYS A 97 0.63 5.05 -4.38
CA LYS A 97 0.15 6.02 -3.39
C LYS A 97 -0.72 7.10 -4.03
N ILE A 98 -0.31 7.60 -5.19
CA ILE A 98 -1.09 8.59 -5.95
C ILE A 98 -2.30 7.90 -6.59
N TYR A 99 -2.10 6.73 -7.18
CA TYR A 99 -3.14 5.97 -7.85
C TYR A 99 -4.36 5.73 -6.97
N GLN A 100 -4.15 5.30 -5.73
CA GLN A 100 -5.26 5.00 -4.82
C GLN A 100 -6.12 6.23 -4.51
N THR A 101 -5.55 7.43 -4.55
CA THR A 101 -6.32 8.66 -4.35
C THR A 101 -7.20 8.98 -5.55
N ILE A 102 -6.76 8.69 -6.75
CA ILE A 102 -7.52 8.95 -7.98
C ILE A 102 -8.76 8.04 -8.05
N ASP A 103 -8.59 6.75 -7.76
CA ASP A 103 -9.66 5.76 -7.85
C ASP A 103 -10.47 5.60 -6.56
N ASN A 104 -10.24 6.43 -5.56
CA ASN A 104 -10.96 6.37 -4.27
C ASN A 104 -10.94 4.97 -3.64
N ILE A 105 -9.81 4.31 -3.71
CA ILE A 105 -9.63 2.98 -3.15
C ILE A 105 -9.81 3.04 -1.63
N ALA A 106 -10.58 2.12 -1.09
CA ALA A 106 -10.93 2.07 0.31
C ALA A 106 -10.86 0.64 0.85
N TYR A 107 -10.80 0.52 2.16
CA TYR A 107 -10.98 -0.75 2.84
C TYR A 107 -12.09 -0.63 3.87
N VAL A 108 -12.64 -1.78 4.26
CA VAL A 108 -13.73 -1.85 5.23
C VAL A 108 -13.18 -2.32 6.56
N ILE A 109 -13.48 -1.55 7.60
CA ILE A 109 -13.26 -1.94 8.99
C ILE A 109 -14.63 -1.97 9.67
N GLY A 110 -15.12 -3.18 9.99
CA GLY A 110 -16.49 -3.33 10.48
C GLY A 110 -17.48 -2.81 9.44
N ASN A 111 -18.29 -1.79 9.81
CA ASN A 111 -19.28 -1.18 8.93
C ASN A 111 -18.81 0.15 8.32
N ARG A 112 -17.53 0.53 8.50
CA ARG A 112 -17.00 1.80 8.02
C ARG A 112 -16.12 1.58 6.80
N MET A 113 -16.31 2.43 5.79
CA MET A 113 -15.38 2.54 4.68
C MET A 113 -14.32 3.59 5.02
N VAL A 114 -13.06 3.20 4.94
CA VAL A 114 -11.91 4.07 5.21
C VAL A 114 -11.08 4.14 3.95
N ARG A 115 -10.75 5.37 3.53
CA ARG A 115 -9.90 5.58 2.35
C ARG A 115 -8.52 5.00 2.60
N MET A 116 -8.04 4.21 1.64
CA MET A 116 -6.71 3.63 1.74
C MET A 116 -5.65 4.73 1.61
N ASN A 117 -4.68 4.69 2.50
CA ASN A 117 -3.51 5.55 2.46
C ASN A 117 -2.36 4.88 3.19
N TYR A 118 -1.14 5.24 2.82
CA TYR A 118 0.07 4.75 3.50
C TYR A 118 1.19 5.77 3.35
N ASP A 119 2.17 5.69 4.23
CA ASP A 119 3.36 6.51 4.17
C ASP A 119 4.55 5.68 3.66
N ILE A 120 5.45 6.37 2.98
CA ILE A 120 6.72 5.80 2.54
C ILE A 120 7.79 6.27 3.53
N ILE A 121 8.39 5.33 4.24
CA ILE A 121 9.37 5.62 5.28
C ILE A 121 10.69 4.95 4.91
N ASP A 122 11.78 5.72 4.97
CA ASP A 122 13.12 5.19 4.81
C ASP A 122 13.50 4.40 6.07
N VAL A 123 13.94 3.15 5.87
CA VAL A 123 14.31 2.26 6.97
C VAL A 123 15.45 2.85 7.81
N SER A 124 16.39 3.55 7.18
CA SER A 124 17.50 4.17 7.91
C SER A 124 17.01 5.25 8.87
N LEU A 125 16.00 6.03 8.48
CA LEU A 125 15.37 7.01 9.36
C LEU A 125 14.63 6.34 10.52
N LEU A 126 13.96 5.24 10.24
CA LEU A 126 13.25 4.47 11.27
C LEU A 126 14.23 3.89 12.29
N VAL A 127 15.32 3.29 11.83
CA VAL A 127 16.37 2.75 12.70
C VAL A 127 17.01 3.85 13.54
N SER A 128 17.32 4.99 12.93
CA SER A 128 17.90 6.15 13.61
C SER A 128 16.97 6.66 14.72
N ALA A 129 15.69 6.83 14.41
CA ALA A 129 14.69 7.25 15.39
C ALA A 129 14.57 6.26 16.55
N PHE A 130 14.61 4.97 16.25
CA PHE A 130 14.55 3.91 17.25
C PHE A 130 15.79 3.92 18.17
N MET A 131 16.97 4.11 17.60
CA MET A 131 18.21 4.18 18.38
C MET A 131 18.27 5.42 19.26
N ASP A 132 17.73 6.54 18.80
CA ASP A 132 17.70 7.77 19.61
C ASP A 132 16.68 7.70 20.75
N ALA A 133 15.59 6.99 20.57
CA ALA A 133 14.46 6.99 21.50
C ALA A 133 14.32 5.70 22.32
N GLY A 134 14.88 4.59 21.89
CA GLY A 134 14.38 3.29 22.27
C GLY A 134 15.22 2.44 23.22
N TYR A 135 16.39 2.87 23.64
CA TYR A 135 17.29 2.00 24.41
C TYR A 135 17.56 2.43 25.86
N ASP A 136 16.95 3.47 26.32
CA ASP A 136 17.13 3.91 27.72
C ASP A 136 16.07 3.40 28.66
#